data_382a422934ca1213d132144953966cdd
#
_entry.id   382a422934ca1213d132144953966cdd
#
_cell.length_a   1.000
_cell.length_b   1.000
_cell.length_c   1.000
_cell.angle_alpha   90.00
_cell.angle_beta   90.00
_cell.angle_gamma   90.00
#
_symmetry.space_group_name_H-M   'P 1'
#
loop_
_entity.id
_entity.type
_entity.pdbx_description
1 polymer ?
#
loop_
_entity_poly.entity_id
_entity_poly.type
_entity_poly.pdbx_seq_one_letter_code
_entity_poly.pdbx_strand_id
1 'polypeptide(L)'
;MKAVTANVYVEDQFSVPPMCRGSNWGFLVTPGGIVMIDTPMVPRTAVQWRKEIAKKGEVRYIINTHHHVDHVTGNFFFPGPVISHEGTREGFLAPLANVAGSERVDEAIKIGQGTMGYIRLLVGEHDPESLPLLDEEHYWIKTPTITFSQKLTLYLANHTVELIHQPGHTGGQIGVYIPAEKVFFTGDNFCNGTQPSLAHSFPLEWVESLKQIEAMEIDVVVPGHGEICERKEIAKFRQFIEKCIEMTRTAIRKGQSKEWAVDTISFEELYPADRCRKAVHPGLGMQRRNVSRLYEMLLKQGKQI
;
A
#
# COMPACT_ATOMS: atom_id res chain seq x y z
N MET A 1 1.13 19.10 1.29
CA MET A 1 -0.14 18.62 1.88
C MET A 1 -1.31 19.35 1.26
N LYS A 2 -2.31 18.65 0.82
CA LYS A 2 -3.49 19.14 0.13
C LYS A 2 -4.72 18.88 1.01
N ALA A 3 -5.54 19.89 1.27
CA ALA A 3 -6.86 19.69 1.83
C ALA A 3 -7.77 19.14 0.72
N VAL A 4 -8.32 17.95 0.89
CA VAL A 4 -9.23 17.33 -0.06
C VAL A 4 -10.70 17.58 0.31
N THR A 5 -10.92 17.84 1.62
CA THR A 5 -12.17 18.37 2.17
C THR A 5 -11.84 19.36 3.29
N ALA A 6 -12.86 19.85 4.01
CA ALA A 6 -12.62 20.73 5.16
C ALA A 6 -11.79 20.10 6.28
N ASN A 7 -11.91 18.76 6.45
CA ASN A 7 -11.33 18.04 7.59
C ASN A 7 -10.30 16.99 7.17
N VAL A 8 -10.22 16.60 5.89
CA VAL A 8 -9.30 15.57 5.40
C VAL A 8 -8.16 16.20 4.62
N TYR A 9 -6.96 15.85 5.01
CA TYR A 9 -5.70 16.29 4.41
C TYR A 9 -4.93 15.10 3.88
N VAL A 10 -4.34 15.23 2.69
CA VAL A 10 -3.58 14.17 2.02
C VAL A 10 -2.26 14.72 1.50
N GLU A 11 -1.23 13.89 1.55
CA GLU A 11 0.05 14.13 0.91
C GLU A 11 0.25 13.10 -0.19
N ASP A 12 0.16 13.54 -1.44
CA ASP A 12 0.27 12.71 -2.64
C ASP A 12 1.53 13.00 -3.47
N GLN A 13 2.32 14.02 -3.11
CA GLN A 13 3.49 14.42 -3.88
C GLN A 13 4.64 13.40 -3.79
N PHE A 14 4.71 12.64 -2.69
CA PHE A 14 5.79 11.67 -2.49
C PHE A 14 5.63 10.41 -3.33
N SER A 15 4.44 10.12 -3.82
CA SER A 15 4.16 8.94 -4.64
C SER A 15 4.19 9.21 -6.15
N VAL A 16 4.44 10.45 -6.57
CA VAL A 16 4.47 10.85 -7.99
C VAL A 16 5.80 11.48 -8.37
N PRO A 17 6.19 11.47 -9.67
CA PRO A 17 7.37 12.19 -10.13
C PRO A 17 7.27 13.71 -9.83
N PRO A 18 8.40 14.36 -9.50
CA PRO A 18 9.76 13.83 -9.46
C PRO A 18 10.16 13.19 -8.13
N MET A 19 9.31 13.24 -7.10
CA MET A 19 9.68 12.84 -5.73
C MET A 19 9.82 11.33 -5.58
N CYS A 20 8.77 10.54 -5.89
CA CYS A 20 8.76 9.07 -5.86
C CYS A 20 9.42 8.44 -4.62
N ARG A 21 9.05 8.92 -3.43
CA ARG A 21 9.71 8.58 -2.15
C ARG A 21 8.78 7.89 -1.16
N GLY A 22 7.79 7.15 -1.62
CA GLY A 22 6.86 6.42 -0.79
C GLY A 22 5.43 6.45 -1.30
N SER A 23 4.50 6.16 -0.42
CA SER A 23 3.07 6.10 -0.68
C SER A 23 2.36 7.42 -0.39
N ASN A 24 1.08 7.47 -0.74
CA ASN A 24 0.17 8.49 -0.25
C ASN A 24 -0.22 8.19 1.20
N TRP A 25 -0.35 9.22 1.99
CA TRP A 25 -0.84 9.16 3.35
C TRP A 25 -1.66 10.41 3.67
N GLY A 26 -2.45 10.33 4.72
CA GLY A 26 -3.29 11.46 5.07
C GLY A 26 -3.75 11.45 6.52
N PHE A 27 -4.62 12.40 6.86
CA PHE A 27 -5.24 12.43 8.17
C PHE A 27 -6.59 13.17 8.14
N LEU A 28 -7.45 12.75 9.06
CA LEU A 28 -8.71 13.39 9.39
C LEU A 28 -8.56 14.20 10.69
N VAL A 29 -8.99 15.45 10.68
CA VAL A 29 -9.08 16.31 11.87
C VAL A 29 -10.51 16.28 12.40
N THR A 30 -10.68 15.96 13.68
CA THR A 30 -11.98 15.96 14.35
C THR A 30 -11.88 16.64 15.72
N PRO A 31 -13.00 17.03 16.32
CA PRO A 31 -13.02 17.50 17.73
C PRO A 31 -12.50 16.42 18.71
N GLY A 32 -12.59 15.16 18.35
CA GLY A 32 -12.08 14.02 19.13
C GLY A 32 -10.58 13.74 18.95
N GLY A 33 -9.87 14.53 18.14
CA GLY A 33 -8.46 14.37 17.79
C GLY A 33 -8.24 13.98 16.34
N ILE A 34 -7.00 13.73 15.99
CA ILE A 34 -6.56 13.41 14.63
C ILE A 34 -6.42 11.91 14.45
N VAL A 35 -6.91 11.41 13.32
CA VAL A 35 -6.68 10.04 12.83
C VAL A 35 -5.77 10.12 11.63
N MET A 36 -4.59 9.50 11.72
CA MET A 36 -3.70 9.32 10.58
C MET A 36 -4.06 8.06 9.80
N ILE A 37 -3.95 8.12 8.48
CA ILE A 37 -4.12 6.99 7.56
C ILE A 37 -2.80 6.85 6.80
N ASP A 38 -2.10 5.75 7.06
CA ASP A 38 -0.73 5.50 6.70
C ASP A 38 0.25 6.59 7.19
N THR A 39 1.54 6.42 6.95
CA THR A 39 2.57 7.35 7.43
C THR A 39 3.70 7.48 6.43
N PRO A 40 4.42 8.63 6.40
CA PRO A 40 5.53 8.82 5.48
C PRO A 40 6.62 7.75 5.64
N MET A 41 7.12 7.22 4.52
CA MET A 41 8.27 6.30 4.52
C MET A 41 9.56 6.98 5.02
N VAL A 42 9.76 8.25 4.64
CA VAL A 42 11.00 8.98 4.94
C VAL A 42 10.95 9.57 6.34
N PRO A 43 11.86 9.18 7.27
CA PRO A 43 11.85 9.64 8.67
C PRO A 43 11.87 11.17 8.85
N ARG A 44 12.70 11.90 8.11
CA ARG A 44 12.73 13.38 8.19
C ARG A 44 11.40 14.00 7.82
N THR A 45 10.72 13.44 6.81
CA THR A 45 9.37 13.84 6.41
C THR A 45 8.39 13.57 7.55
N ALA A 46 8.46 12.39 8.19
CA ALA A 46 7.59 12.06 9.32
C ALA A 46 7.79 13.01 10.50
N VAL A 47 9.05 13.34 10.85
CA VAL A 47 9.37 14.32 11.91
C VAL A 47 8.85 15.72 11.58
N GLN A 48 9.00 16.16 10.34
CA GLN A 48 8.48 17.46 9.89
C GLN A 48 6.95 17.50 9.99
N TRP A 49 6.28 16.48 9.46
CA TRP A 49 4.81 16.41 9.46
C TRP A 49 4.22 16.26 10.86
N ARG A 50 4.88 15.54 11.77
CA ARG A 50 4.47 15.49 13.17
C ARG A 50 4.32 16.90 13.77
N LYS A 51 5.28 17.81 13.48
CA LYS A 51 5.23 19.18 13.97
C LYS A 51 4.07 19.97 13.36
N GLU A 52 3.82 19.81 12.08
CA GLU A 52 2.73 20.51 11.38
C GLU A 52 1.35 19.98 11.80
N ILE A 53 1.21 18.68 11.95
CA ILE A 53 -0.04 18.02 12.38
C ILE A 53 -0.38 18.42 13.83
N ALA A 54 0.62 18.50 14.71
CA ALA A 54 0.44 18.90 16.10
C ALA A 54 -0.16 20.31 16.26
N LYS A 55 -0.01 21.20 15.26
CA LYS A 55 -0.68 22.51 15.24
C LYS A 55 -2.21 22.41 15.01
N LYS A 56 -2.68 21.28 14.47
CA LYS A 56 -4.11 21.04 14.17
C LYS A 56 -4.81 20.22 15.25
N GLY A 57 -4.07 19.48 16.08
CA GLY A 57 -4.60 18.67 17.17
C GLY A 57 -3.68 17.52 17.55
N GLU A 58 -4.13 16.73 18.51
CA GLU A 58 -3.43 15.52 18.98
C GLU A 58 -3.74 14.33 18.09
N VAL A 59 -2.72 13.58 17.69
CA VAL A 59 -2.89 12.29 16.98
C VAL A 59 -3.37 11.25 17.98
N ARG A 60 -4.59 10.77 17.79
CA ARG A 60 -5.25 9.77 18.65
C ARG A 60 -5.05 8.34 18.15
N TYR A 61 -5.04 8.17 16.83
CA TYR A 61 -4.91 6.87 16.18
C TYR A 61 -4.07 6.99 14.91
N ILE A 62 -3.35 5.91 14.60
CA ILE A 62 -2.72 5.67 13.32
C ILE A 62 -3.40 4.45 12.73
N ILE A 63 -3.89 4.53 11.50
CA ILE A 63 -4.47 3.42 10.76
C ILE A 63 -3.47 3.04 9.68
N ASN A 64 -3.05 1.78 9.61
CA ASN A 64 -2.28 1.27 8.49
C ASN A 64 -3.18 0.47 7.56
N THR A 65 -3.15 0.81 6.27
CA THR A 65 -3.90 0.11 5.23
C THR A 65 -3.38 -1.30 5.00
N HIS A 66 -2.06 -1.49 5.09
CA HIS A 66 -1.38 -2.78 5.00
C HIS A 66 0.06 -2.68 5.57
N HIS A 67 0.86 -3.75 5.46
CA HIS A 67 2.16 -3.87 6.16
C HIS A 67 3.39 -3.43 5.34
N HIS A 68 3.24 -2.90 4.13
CA HIS A 68 4.40 -2.50 3.34
C HIS A 68 5.10 -1.29 3.95
N VAL A 69 6.41 -1.30 3.84
CA VAL A 69 7.30 -0.37 4.58
C VAL A 69 7.08 1.09 4.22
N ASP A 70 6.68 1.38 3.01
CA ASP A 70 6.40 2.74 2.54
C ASP A 70 5.10 3.33 3.08
N HIS A 71 4.26 2.52 3.75
CA HIS A 71 3.05 2.95 4.45
C HIS A 71 3.22 3.05 5.97
N VAL A 72 4.26 2.42 6.53
CA VAL A 72 4.33 2.16 7.97
C VAL A 72 5.61 2.61 8.67
N THR A 73 6.69 2.88 7.92
CA THR A 73 7.99 3.28 8.51
C THR A 73 7.85 4.51 9.42
N GLY A 74 7.00 5.44 9.07
CA GLY A 74 6.75 6.65 9.84
C GLY A 74 5.96 6.46 11.12
N ASN A 75 5.32 5.32 11.37
CA ASN A 75 4.48 5.08 12.56
C ASN A 75 5.17 5.45 13.87
N PHE A 76 6.45 5.13 13.98
CA PHE A 76 7.29 5.42 15.16
C PHE A 76 7.28 6.88 15.56
N PHE A 77 7.26 7.78 14.58
CA PHE A 77 7.40 9.23 14.81
C PHE A 77 6.10 9.90 15.27
N PHE A 78 4.97 9.19 15.26
CA PHE A 78 3.68 9.73 15.67
C PHE A 78 3.17 9.06 16.96
N PRO A 79 2.51 9.83 17.86
CA PRO A 79 1.86 9.27 19.05
C PRO A 79 0.61 8.44 18.69
N GLY A 80 0.03 7.80 19.71
CA GLY A 80 -1.21 7.02 19.58
C GLY A 80 -0.98 5.55 19.17
N PRO A 81 -1.95 4.67 19.43
CA PRO A 81 -1.93 3.28 19.01
C PRO A 81 -2.10 3.13 17.50
N VAL A 82 -1.56 2.04 16.96
CA VAL A 82 -1.73 1.65 15.56
C VAL A 82 -2.88 0.66 15.45
N ILE A 83 -3.79 0.91 14.51
CA ILE A 83 -4.95 0.07 14.17
C ILE A 83 -4.77 -0.49 12.77
N SER A 84 -4.98 -1.78 12.58
CA SER A 84 -5.04 -2.40 11.24
C SER A 84 -5.74 -3.75 11.29
N HIS A 85 -5.83 -4.43 10.13
CA HIS A 85 -6.28 -5.82 10.05
C HIS A 85 -5.28 -6.77 10.74
N GLU A 86 -5.77 -7.88 11.31
CA GLU A 86 -4.91 -8.89 11.93
C GLU A 86 -3.84 -9.44 10.98
N GLY A 87 -4.18 -9.72 9.71
CA GLY A 87 -3.24 -10.16 8.69
C GLY A 87 -2.18 -9.10 8.34
N THR A 88 -2.45 -7.82 8.54
CA THR A 88 -1.43 -6.76 8.45
C THR A 88 -0.42 -6.91 9.59
N ARG A 89 -0.89 -7.12 10.83
CA ARG A 89 0.01 -7.37 11.96
C ARG A 89 0.86 -8.62 11.75
N GLU A 90 0.26 -9.70 11.24
CA GLU A 90 0.99 -10.92 10.89
C GLU A 90 2.06 -10.67 9.82
N GLY A 91 1.75 -9.84 8.80
CA GLY A 91 2.71 -9.42 7.79
C GLY A 91 3.93 -8.68 8.35
N PHE A 92 3.74 -7.85 9.38
CA PHE A 92 4.85 -7.20 10.09
C PHE A 92 5.76 -8.18 10.82
N LEU A 93 5.18 -9.24 11.37
CA LEU A 93 5.87 -10.24 12.19
C LEU A 93 6.47 -11.37 11.33
N ALA A 94 6.06 -11.47 10.07
CA ALA A 94 6.55 -12.50 9.16
C ALA A 94 8.06 -12.30 8.90
N PRO A 95 8.84 -13.38 8.83
CA PRO A 95 10.22 -13.28 8.40
C PRO A 95 10.33 -12.67 7.01
N LEU A 96 11.31 -11.80 6.78
CA LEU A 96 11.54 -11.15 5.48
C LEU A 96 11.73 -12.18 4.36
N ALA A 97 12.23 -13.37 4.66
CA ALA A 97 12.35 -14.48 3.72
C ALA A 97 11.01 -14.92 3.11
N ASN A 98 9.88 -14.68 3.79
CA ASN A 98 8.55 -14.99 3.26
C ASN A 98 8.06 -13.90 2.28
N VAL A 99 8.77 -12.80 2.19
CA VAL A 99 8.53 -11.66 1.28
C VAL A 99 9.30 -11.82 -0.03
N ALA A 100 9.74 -13.04 -0.35
CA ALA A 100 10.60 -13.34 -1.49
C ALA A 100 10.08 -12.77 -2.81
N GLY A 101 10.99 -12.28 -3.65
CA GLY A 101 10.72 -11.88 -5.03
C GLY A 101 11.06 -10.45 -5.39
N SER A 102 11.72 -9.67 -4.53
CA SER A 102 12.40 -8.45 -4.96
C SER A 102 13.91 -8.59 -4.75
N GLU A 103 14.71 -8.15 -5.70
CA GLU A 103 16.18 -8.16 -5.58
C GLU A 103 16.65 -7.46 -4.32
N ARG A 104 15.95 -6.41 -3.86
CA ARG A 104 16.24 -5.65 -2.64
C ARG A 104 15.95 -6.44 -1.37
N VAL A 105 14.87 -7.21 -1.34
CA VAL A 105 14.59 -8.12 -0.23
C VAL A 105 15.64 -9.20 -0.17
N ASP A 106 16.01 -9.77 -1.32
CA ASP A 106 17.05 -10.78 -1.41
C ASP A 106 18.43 -10.22 -0.95
N GLU A 107 18.72 -8.96 -1.26
CA GLU A 107 19.91 -8.26 -0.78
C GLU A 107 19.86 -8.05 0.74
N ALA A 108 18.76 -7.56 1.30
CA ALA A 108 18.59 -7.39 2.74
C ALA A 108 18.70 -8.72 3.51
N ILE A 109 18.17 -9.81 2.94
CA ILE A 109 18.33 -11.17 3.49
C ILE A 109 19.79 -11.60 3.48
N LYS A 110 20.48 -11.40 2.36
CA LYS A 110 21.92 -11.77 2.21
C LYS A 110 22.81 -11.08 3.22
N ILE A 111 22.55 -9.81 3.54
CA ILE A 111 23.32 -9.07 4.54
C ILE A 111 22.84 -9.32 5.98
N GLY A 112 21.85 -10.19 6.18
CA GLY A 112 21.38 -10.63 7.50
C GLY A 112 20.64 -9.57 8.34
N GLN A 113 20.19 -8.49 7.72
CA GLN A 113 19.60 -7.35 8.44
C GLN A 113 18.06 -7.39 8.58
N GLY A 114 17.38 -8.42 8.02
CA GLY A 114 15.92 -8.56 8.14
C GLY A 114 15.14 -7.33 7.65
N THR A 115 13.96 -7.11 8.23
CA THR A 115 13.05 -6.00 7.85
C THR A 115 13.68 -4.63 8.10
N MET A 116 14.47 -4.48 9.17
CA MET A 116 15.16 -3.21 9.46
C MET A 116 16.20 -2.87 8.40
N GLY A 117 16.98 -3.85 7.96
CA GLY A 117 17.93 -3.65 6.86
C GLY A 117 17.26 -3.26 5.57
N TYR A 118 16.11 -3.86 5.27
CA TYR A 118 15.33 -3.48 4.10
C TYR A 118 14.79 -2.04 4.18
N ILE A 119 14.28 -1.61 5.33
CA ILE A 119 13.87 -0.21 5.57
C ILE A 119 15.05 0.74 5.37
N ARG A 120 16.20 0.45 5.99
CA ARG A 120 17.41 1.29 5.87
C ARG A 120 17.91 1.38 4.44
N LEU A 121 17.84 0.29 3.68
CA LEU A 121 18.21 0.27 2.27
C LEU A 121 17.29 1.23 1.47
N LEU A 122 15.98 1.07 1.59
CA LEU A 122 15.02 1.91 0.89
C LEU A 122 15.13 3.39 1.28
N VAL A 123 15.20 3.69 2.58
CA VAL A 123 15.34 5.07 3.05
C VAL A 123 16.66 5.66 2.59
N GLY A 124 17.75 4.89 2.62
CA GLY A 124 19.06 5.34 2.15
C GLY A 124 19.10 5.70 0.67
N GLU A 125 18.35 5.01 -0.16
CA GLU A 125 18.23 5.33 -1.59
C GLU A 125 17.45 6.63 -1.85
N HIS A 126 16.43 6.91 -1.05
CA HIS A 126 15.55 8.05 -1.25
C HIS A 126 15.97 9.30 -0.47
N ASP A 127 16.49 9.13 0.75
CA ASP A 127 16.90 10.22 1.63
C ASP A 127 17.98 9.75 2.62
N PRO A 128 19.26 9.67 2.20
CA PRO A 128 20.36 9.20 3.06
C PRO A 128 20.48 9.96 4.39
N GLU A 129 20.09 11.23 4.41
CA GLU A 129 20.12 12.07 5.62
C GLU A 129 19.09 11.65 6.67
N SER A 130 18.14 10.79 6.32
CA SER A 130 17.19 10.17 7.25
C SER A 130 17.75 8.97 8.01
N LEU A 131 18.86 8.37 7.55
CA LEU A 131 19.41 7.14 8.15
C LEU A 131 19.73 7.27 9.65
N PRO A 132 20.26 8.39 10.16
CA PRO A 132 20.49 8.54 11.60
C PRO A 132 19.21 8.48 12.45
N LEU A 133 18.04 8.74 11.87
CA LEU A 133 16.74 8.63 12.57
C LEU A 133 16.23 7.19 12.66
N LEU A 134 16.88 6.25 11.98
CA LEU A 134 16.62 4.81 12.02
C LEU A 134 17.67 4.07 12.85
N ASP A 135 18.27 4.73 13.82
CA ASP A 135 19.22 4.13 14.75
C ASP A 135 18.53 3.02 15.56
N GLU A 136 19.13 1.82 15.56
CA GLU A 136 18.58 0.62 16.19
C GLU A 136 18.42 0.75 17.71
N GLU A 137 19.16 1.67 18.38
CA GLU A 137 18.98 1.93 19.80
C GLU A 137 17.69 2.71 20.11
N HIS A 138 17.17 3.46 19.13
CA HIS A 138 16.08 4.41 19.35
C HIS A 138 14.86 4.20 18.44
N TYR A 139 15.02 3.53 17.29
CA TYR A 139 13.95 3.27 16.34
C TYR A 139 13.52 1.82 16.34
N TRP A 140 12.22 1.59 16.35
CA TRP A 140 11.62 0.27 16.11
C TRP A 140 10.40 0.37 15.21
N ILE A 141 10.07 -0.72 14.54
CA ILE A 141 8.86 -0.81 13.73
C ILE A 141 7.65 -0.85 14.66
N LYS A 142 6.92 0.26 14.73
CA LYS A 142 5.71 0.38 15.56
C LYS A 142 4.55 -0.35 14.88
N THR A 143 4.30 -1.56 15.34
CA THR A 143 3.30 -2.48 14.79
C THR A 143 1.90 -2.20 15.33
N PRO A 144 0.82 -2.68 14.66
CA PRO A 144 -0.55 -2.56 15.14
C PRO A 144 -0.73 -3.17 16.55
N THR A 145 -1.34 -2.40 17.44
CA THR A 145 -1.70 -2.83 18.81
C THR A 145 -3.20 -3.05 18.96
N ILE A 146 -4.00 -2.58 18.02
CA ILE A 146 -5.44 -2.83 17.90
C ILE A 146 -5.66 -3.49 16.54
N THR A 147 -6.27 -4.66 16.52
CA THR A 147 -6.55 -5.40 15.28
C THR A 147 -8.01 -5.80 15.19
N PHE A 148 -8.47 -6.04 13.97
CA PHE A 148 -9.81 -6.54 13.66
C PHE A 148 -9.74 -7.47 12.44
N SER A 149 -10.82 -8.25 12.20
CA SER A 149 -10.84 -9.25 11.11
C SER A 149 -11.73 -8.89 9.93
N GLN A 150 -12.80 -8.10 10.10
CA GLN A 150 -13.72 -7.79 8.99
C GLN A 150 -13.99 -6.28 8.88
N LYS A 151 -14.52 -5.67 9.92
CA LYS A 151 -14.85 -4.25 9.96
C LYS A 151 -14.65 -3.70 11.37
N LEU A 152 -14.11 -2.47 11.44
CA LEU A 152 -14.04 -1.69 12.66
C LEU A 152 -14.54 -0.28 12.36
N THR A 153 -15.36 0.28 13.26
CA THR A 153 -15.80 1.68 13.16
C THR A 153 -15.30 2.46 14.35
N LEU A 154 -14.61 3.56 14.07
CA LEU A 154 -14.23 4.54 15.07
C LEU A 154 -15.26 5.66 15.10
N TYR A 155 -15.72 6.02 16.30
CA TYR A 155 -16.62 7.14 16.53
C TYR A 155 -15.84 8.29 17.15
N LEU A 156 -15.73 9.40 16.41
CA LEU A 156 -14.87 10.55 16.74
C LEU A 156 -15.68 11.83 16.68
N ALA A 157 -16.41 12.10 17.78
CA ALA A 157 -17.33 13.23 17.89
C ALA A 157 -18.39 13.21 16.75
N ASN A 158 -18.27 14.11 15.79
CA ASN A 158 -19.20 14.23 14.64
C ASN A 158 -18.77 13.44 13.40
N HIS A 159 -17.69 12.65 13.49
CA HIS A 159 -17.20 11.81 12.39
C HIS A 159 -17.20 10.33 12.77
N THR A 160 -17.43 9.50 11.78
CA THR A 160 -17.11 8.06 11.84
C THR A 160 -16.01 7.75 10.83
N VAL A 161 -15.15 6.81 11.19
CA VAL A 161 -14.15 6.24 10.29
C VAL A 161 -14.38 4.74 10.22
N GLU A 162 -14.69 4.24 9.05
CA GLU A 162 -14.94 2.83 8.79
C GLU A 162 -13.70 2.17 8.19
N LEU A 163 -13.16 1.18 8.88
CA LEU A 163 -12.07 0.34 8.43
C LEU A 163 -12.67 -0.96 7.92
N ILE A 164 -12.46 -1.28 6.66
CA ILE A 164 -13.11 -2.40 5.97
C ILE A 164 -12.05 -3.34 5.42
N HIS A 165 -12.10 -4.61 5.81
CA HIS A 165 -11.21 -5.63 5.23
C HIS A 165 -11.52 -5.80 3.74
N GLN A 166 -10.52 -5.57 2.91
CA GLN A 166 -10.60 -5.62 1.46
C GLN A 166 -9.34 -6.30 0.91
N PRO A 167 -9.25 -7.63 1.04
CA PRO A 167 -8.07 -8.38 0.58
C PRO A 167 -7.87 -8.15 -0.93
N GLY A 168 -6.62 -8.00 -1.33
CA GLY A 168 -6.28 -7.75 -2.73
C GLY A 168 -4.78 -7.65 -2.91
N HIS A 169 -4.22 -6.44 -2.80
CA HIS A 169 -2.78 -6.21 -2.86
C HIS A 169 -2.02 -7.00 -1.79
N THR A 170 -2.60 -7.11 -0.60
CA THR A 170 -2.20 -8.06 0.46
C THR A 170 -3.42 -8.73 1.07
N GLY A 171 -3.23 -9.85 1.79
CA GLY A 171 -4.33 -10.53 2.49
C GLY A 171 -4.90 -9.72 3.66
N GLY A 172 -4.10 -8.85 4.28
CA GLY A 172 -4.52 -7.97 5.37
C GLY A 172 -4.87 -6.55 4.93
N GLN A 173 -5.00 -6.29 3.63
CA GLN A 173 -5.35 -4.97 3.10
C GLN A 173 -6.70 -4.48 3.62
N ILE A 174 -6.78 -3.21 4.02
CA ILE A 174 -8.04 -2.54 4.36
C ILE A 174 -8.24 -1.27 3.52
N GLY A 175 -9.51 -0.93 3.33
CA GLY A 175 -9.93 0.40 2.93
C GLY A 175 -10.36 1.22 4.15
N VAL A 176 -10.13 2.53 4.11
CA VAL A 176 -10.54 3.46 5.16
C VAL A 176 -11.53 4.47 4.60
N TYR A 177 -12.78 4.37 5.02
CA TYR A 177 -13.87 5.22 4.55
C TYR A 177 -14.26 6.25 5.60
N ILE A 178 -14.41 7.49 5.18
CA ILE A 178 -14.89 8.62 5.98
C ILE A 178 -16.22 9.08 5.39
N PRO A 179 -17.37 8.52 5.85
CA PRO A 179 -18.67 8.74 5.21
C PRO A 179 -19.10 10.21 5.14
N ALA A 180 -18.90 10.98 6.22
CA ALA A 180 -19.26 12.39 6.29
C ALA A 180 -18.52 13.26 5.27
N GLU A 181 -17.34 12.84 4.84
CA GLU A 181 -16.46 13.52 3.88
C GLU A 181 -16.52 12.88 2.49
N LYS A 182 -17.14 11.69 2.35
CA LYS A 182 -17.13 10.85 1.14
C LYS A 182 -15.72 10.59 0.59
N VAL A 183 -14.75 10.46 1.49
CA VAL A 183 -13.35 10.17 1.17
C VAL A 183 -13.04 8.71 1.46
N PHE A 184 -12.34 8.06 0.55
CA PHE A 184 -11.91 6.68 0.70
C PHE A 184 -10.40 6.54 0.43
N PHE A 185 -9.67 6.02 1.41
CA PHE A 185 -8.27 5.63 1.26
C PHE A 185 -8.22 4.14 0.91
N THR A 186 -7.67 3.82 -0.24
CA THR A 186 -7.64 2.44 -0.74
C THR A 186 -6.42 1.65 -0.29
N GLY A 187 -5.37 2.34 0.23
CA GLY A 187 -4.03 1.77 0.22
C GLY A 187 -3.70 1.26 -1.19
N ASP A 188 -2.86 0.25 -1.30
CA ASP A 188 -2.39 -0.28 -2.58
C ASP A 188 -3.40 -1.18 -3.31
N ASN A 189 -4.62 -1.31 -2.79
CA ASN A 189 -5.69 -1.87 -3.60
C ASN A 189 -6.03 -1.01 -4.82
N PHE A 190 -5.57 0.23 -4.84
CA PHE A 190 -5.61 1.05 -6.02
C PHE A 190 -4.35 1.92 -6.14
N CYS A 191 -3.65 1.80 -7.27
CA CYS A 191 -2.52 2.63 -7.66
C CYS A 191 -2.90 3.41 -8.92
N ASN A 192 -3.03 4.73 -8.80
CA ASN A 192 -3.48 5.56 -9.91
C ASN A 192 -2.33 5.88 -10.88
N GLY A 193 -2.40 5.35 -12.11
CA GLY A 193 -1.42 5.61 -13.17
C GLY A 193 -0.11 4.84 -13.05
N THR A 194 -0.05 3.80 -12.21
CA THR A 194 1.12 2.91 -12.10
C THR A 194 0.72 1.47 -11.77
N GLN A 195 1.50 0.50 -12.25
CA GLN A 195 1.27 -0.92 -11.90
C GLN A 195 1.66 -1.17 -10.44
N PRO A 196 0.81 -1.88 -9.68
CA PRO A 196 1.16 -2.33 -8.34
C PRO A 196 2.08 -3.55 -8.37
N SER A 197 2.77 -3.82 -7.27
CA SER A 197 3.38 -5.13 -7.05
C SER A 197 2.31 -6.19 -6.75
N LEU A 198 2.37 -7.34 -7.41
CA LEU A 198 1.48 -8.47 -7.17
C LEU A 198 2.10 -9.54 -6.25
N ALA A 199 3.29 -9.28 -5.69
CA ALA A 199 4.07 -10.28 -4.95
C ALA A 199 3.30 -10.93 -3.78
N HIS A 200 2.48 -10.15 -3.07
CA HIS A 200 1.68 -10.60 -1.92
C HIS A 200 0.18 -10.66 -2.23
N SER A 201 -0.20 -10.48 -3.50
CA SER A 201 -1.59 -10.26 -3.89
C SER A 201 -2.44 -11.54 -3.87
N PHE A 202 -3.74 -11.27 -3.74
CA PHE A 202 -4.85 -12.21 -3.87
C PHE A 202 -5.73 -11.72 -5.02
N PRO A 203 -5.38 -12.00 -6.29
CA PRO A 203 -5.93 -11.30 -7.44
C PRO A 203 -7.44 -11.44 -7.62
N LEU A 204 -8.04 -12.58 -7.26
CA LEU A 204 -9.49 -12.79 -7.39
C LEU A 204 -10.26 -12.00 -6.32
N GLU A 205 -9.81 -12.08 -5.09
CA GLU A 205 -10.33 -11.30 -3.96
C GLU A 205 -10.17 -9.80 -4.22
N TRP A 206 -9.08 -9.41 -4.90
CA TRP A 206 -8.83 -8.02 -5.28
C TRP A 206 -9.90 -7.47 -6.21
N VAL A 207 -10.30 -8.24 -7.22
CA VAL A 207 -11.39 -7.84 -8.12
C VAL A 207 -12.68 -7.61 -7.35
N GLU A 208 -13.02 -8.49 -6.40
CA GLU A 208 -14.23 -8.34 -5.57
C GLU A 208 -14.14 -7.12 -4.63
N SER A 209 -12.98 -6.88 -4.02
CA SER A 209 -12.73 -5.68 -3.22
C SER A 209 -12.91 -4.39 -4.03
N LEU A 210 -12.38 -4.35 -5.26
CA LEU A 210 -12.55 -3.20 -6.14
C LEU A 210 -14.00 -2.97 -6.55
N LYS A 211 -14.78 -4.01 -6.83
CA LYS A 211 -16.23 -3.91 -7.09
C LYS A 211 -16.99 -3.34 -5.88
N GLN A 212 -16.62 -3.75 -4.66
CA GLN A 212 -17.21 -3.19 -3.46
C GLN A 212 -16.96 -1.68 -3.35
N ILE A 213 -15.72 -1.23 -3.61
CA ILE A 213 -15.37 0.19 -3.58
C ILE A 213 -16.13 0.96 -4.67
N GLU A 214 -16.27 0.41 -5.88
CA GLU A 214 -17.04 1.02 -6.96
C GLU A 214 -18.52 1.25 -6.61
N ALA A 215 -19.10 0.41 -5.74
CA ALA A 215 -20.49 0.51 -5.31
C ALA A 215 -20.73 1.52 -4.16
N MET A 216 -19.65 2.03 -3.53
CA MET A 216 -19.76 2.97 -2.40
C MET A 216 -20.01 4.42 -2.87
N GLU A 217 -20.58 5.24 -1.99
CA GLU A 217 -20.72 6.69 -2.21
C GLU A 217 -19.40 7.42 -1.88
N ILE A 218 -18.52 7.54 -2.86
CA ILE A 218 -17.20 8.16 -2.73
C ILE A 218 -17.09 9.29 -3.75
N ASP A 219 -16.70 10.48 -3.27
CA ASP A 219 -16.38 11.63 -4.11
C ASP A 219 -14.86 11.74 -4.34
N VAL A 220 -14.05 11.41 -3.33
CA VAL A 220 -12.59 11.49 -3.38
C VAL A 220 -11.98 10.14 -3.05
N VAL A 221 -11.16 9.62 -3.95
CA VAL A 221 -10.35 8.42 -3.76
C VAL A 221 -8.89 8.82 -3.54
N VAL A 222 -8.31 8.36 -2.43
CA VAL A 222 -6.89 8.47 -2.13
C VAL A 222 -6.26 7.11 -2.41
N PRO A 223 -5.55 6.95 -3.55
CA PRO A 223 -4.85 5.71 -3.88
C PRO A 223 -3.62 5.51 -2.98
N GLY A 224 -3.10 4.30 -2.88
CA GLY A 224 -1.81 4.08 -2.21
C GLY A 224 -0.66 4.78 -2.93
N HIS A 225 -0.71 4.79 -4.26
CA HIS A 225 0.25 5.50 -5.11
C HIS A 225 -0.46 6.24 -6.25
N GLY A 226 0.15 7.34 -6.69
CA GLY A 226 -0.36 8.18 -7.76
C GLY A 226 -1.28 9.30 -7.30
N GLU A 227 -1.87 10.03 -8.23
CA GLU A 227 -2.67 11.21 -7.93
C GLU A 227 -4.03 10.85 -7.32
N ILE A 228 -4.51 11.70 -6.40
CA ILE A 228 -5.88 11.66 -5.89
C ILE A 228 -6.86 11.80 -7.05
N CYS A 229 -7.95 11.05 -7.03
CA CYS A 229 -8.88 11.01 -8.15
C CYS A 229 -10.34 10.77 -7.72
N GLU A 230 -11.23 10.66 -8.70
CA GLU A 230 -12.61 10.29 -8.51
C GLU A 230 -12.81 8.76 -8.56
N ARG A 231 -13.88 8.27 -7.95
CA ARG A 231 -14.24 6.83 -7.91
C ARG A 231 -14.23 6.13 -9.27
N LYS A 232 -14.59 6.84 -10.36
CA LYS A 232 -14.63 6.26 -11.71
C LYS A 232 -13.31 5.66 -12.20
N GLU A 233 -12.16 6.10 -11.64
CA GLU A 233 -10.84 5.58 -12.03
C GLU A 233 -10.61 4.15 -11.50
N ILE A 234 -11.30 3.74 -10.43
CA ILE A 234 -11.21 2.38 -9.87
C ILE A 234 -11.65 1.32 -10.88
N ALA A 235 -12.70 1.60 -11.66
CA ALA A 235 -13.18 0.67 -12.68
C ALA A 235 -12.12 0.35 -13.75
N LYS A 236 -11.33 1.35 -14.15
CA LYS A 236 -10.22 1.14 -15.10
C LYS A 236 -9.13 0.23 -14.51
N PHE A 237 -8.80 0.47 -13.24
CA PHE A 237 -7.81 -0.33 -12.55
C PHE A 237 -8.29 -1.77 -12.31
N ARG A 238 -9.58 -1.97 -11.96
CA ARG A 238 -10.18 -3.30 -11.86
C ARG A 238 -10.11 -4.04 -13.20
N GLN A 239 -10.47 -3.39 -14.30
CA GLN A 239 -10.36 -3.96 -15.64
C GLN A 239 -8.91 -4.36 -15.98
N PHE A 240 -7.93 -3.56 -15.55
CA PHE A 240 -6.52 -3.91 -15.67
C PHE A 240 -6.21 -5.23 -14.91
N ILE A 241 -6.60 -5.36 -13.63
CA ILE A 241 -6.36 -6.59 -12.84
C ILE A 241 -7.08 -7.78 -13.49
N GLU A 242 -8.35 -7.64 -13.91
CA GLU A 242 -9.11 -8.67 -14.61
C GLU A 242 -8.39 -9.13 -15.91
N LYS A 243 -7.84 -8.18 -16.66
CA LYS A 243 -7.10 -8.47 -17.89
C LYS A 243 -5.79 -9.22 -17.62
N CYS A 244 -5.06 -8.82 -16.58
CA CYS A 244 -3.86 -9.55 -16.14
C CYS A 244 -4.18 -11.02 -15.81
N ILE A 245 -5.28 -11.24 -15.07
CA ILE A 245 -5.77 -12.59 -14.74
C ILE A 245 -6.14 -13.37 -16.03
N GLU A 246 -6.89 -12.77 -16.93
CA GLU A 246 -7.33 -13.39 -18.19
C GLU A 246 -6.15 -13.81 -19.07
N MET A 247 -5.19 -12.90 -19.27
CA MET A 247 -4.00 -13.20 -20.11
C MET A 247 -3.20 -14.37 -19.52
N THR A 248 -2.99 -14.38 -18.21
CA THR A 248 -2.25 -15.45 -17.53
C THR A 248 -3.02 -16.79 -17.57
N ARG A 249 -4.34 -16.77 -17.31
CA ARG A 249 -5.19 -17.97 -17.46
C ARG A 249 -5.17 -18.53 -18.86
N THR A 250 -5.15 -17.67 -19.87
CA THR A 250 -5.10 -18.07 -21.26
C THR A 250 -3.79 -18.79 -21.58
N ALA A 251 -2.66 -18.30 -21.08
CA ALA A 251 -1.37 -18.99 -21.22
C ALA A 251 -1.40 -20.38 -20.56
N ILE A 252 -1.92 -20.48 -19.33
CA ILE A 252 -2.06 -21.76 -18.61
C ILE A 252 -2.94 -22.74 -19.39
N ARG A 253 -4.11 -22.30 -19.88
CA ARG A 253 -5.03 -23.16 -20.66
C ARG A 253 -4.43 -23.66 -21.98
N LYS A 254 -3.53 -22.87 -22.58
CA LYS A 254 -2.78 -23.26 -23.78
C LYS A 254 -1.57 -24.16 -23.48
N GLY A 255 -1.36 -24.56 -22.23
CA GLY A 255 -0.24 -25.38 -21.82
C GLY A 255 1.12 -24.69 -21.86
N GLN A 256 1.14 -23.35 -21.91
CA GLN A 256 2.40 -22.60 -21.88
C GLN A 256 3.04 -22.68 -20.50
N SER A 257 4.37 -22.75 -20.44
CA SER A 257 5.11 -22.78 -19.17
C SER A 257 5.09 -21.42 -18.46
N LYS A 258 5.45 -21.41 -17.18
CA LYS A 258 5.60 -20.17 -16.41
C LYS A 258 6.69 -19.28 -17.01
N GLU A 259 7.79 -19.88 -17.43
CA GLU A 259 8.91 -19.17 -18.08
C GLU A 259 8.46 -18.49 -19.35
N TRP A 260 7.72 -19.21 -20.20
CA TRP A 260 7.12 -18.62 -21.40
C TRP A 260 6.22 -17.45 -21.07
N ALA A 261 5.33 -17.60 -20.08
CA ALA A 261 4.41 -16.55 -19.67
C ALA A 261 5.16 -15.30 -19.18
N VAL A 262 6.19 -15.49 -18.34
CA VAL A 262 7.02 -14.43 -17.80
C VAL A 262 7.80 -13.68 -18.90
N ASP A 263 8.23 -14.37 -19.95
CA ASP A 263 8.98 -13.77 -21.06
C ASP A 263 8.09 -13.12 -22.12
N THR A 264 6.82 -13.55 -22.22
CA THR A 264 5.93 -13.16 -23.32
C THR A 264 4.81 -12.20 -22.91
N ILE A 265 4.24 -12.35 -21.69
CA ILE A 265 3.12 -11.52 -21.25
C ILE A 265 3.63 -10.16 -20.82
N SER A 266 3.07 -9.10 -21.41
CA SER A 266 3.29 -7.71 -21.01
C SER A 266 1.98 -7.07 -20.59
N PHE A 267 1.99 -6.35 -19.46
CA PHE A 267 0.88 -5.54 -18.97
C PHE A 267 1.09 -4.04 -19.23
N GLU A 268 2.22 -3.65 -19.83
CA GLU A 268 2.62 -2.24 -20.02
C GLU A 268 1.62 -1.45 -20.85
N GLU A 269 1.03 -2.07 -21.88
CA GLU A 269 0.02 -1.45 -22.72
C GLU A 269 -1.33 -1.27 -22.03
N LEU A 270 -1.59 -2.07 -20.98
CA LEU A 270 -2.84 -1.99 -20.21
C LEU A 270 -2.78 -0.92 -19.15
N TYR A 271 -1.63 -0.86 -18.47
CA TYR A 271 -1.37 0.09 -17.38
C TYR A 271 0.14 0.34 -17.30
N PRO A 272 0.61 1.56 -17.19
CA PRO A 272 2.04 1.85 -17.23
C PRO A 272 2.76 1.22 -16.04
N ALA A 273 3.97 0.72 -16.28
CA ALA A 273 4.88 0.36 -15.20
C ALA A 273 5.20 1.59 -14.35
N ASP A 274 5.73 1.34 -13.15
CA ASP A 274 6.04 2.38 -12.18
C ASP A 274 6.91 3.51 -12.78
N ARG A 275 6.31 4.67 -12.99
CA ARG A 275 6.99 5.87 -13.51
C ARG A 275 8.11 6.35 -12.60
N CYS A 276 8.04 5.99 -11.33
CA CYS A 276 9.00 6.37 -10.31
C CYS A 276 10.27 5.51 -10.32
N ARG A 277 10.19 4.27 -10.81
CA ARG A 277 11.29 3.30 -10.78
C ARG A 277 12.17 3.28 -12.03
N LYS A 278 11.95 4.18 -12.98
CA LYS A 278 12.72 4.23 -14.25
C LYS A 278 14.23 4.42 -14.07
N ALA A 279 14.68 4.95 -12.94
CA ALA A 279 16.09 5.25 -12.71
C ALA A 279 16.90 4.09 -12.08
N VAL A 280 16.25 3.15 -11.37
CA VAL A 280 16.96 2.14 -10.56
C VAL A 280 16.64 0.70 -11.01
N HIS A 281 15.39 0.42 -11.40
CA HIS A 281 15.01 -0.88 -11.96
C HIS A 281 14.08 -0.65 -13.16
N PRO A 282 14.43 -1.10 -14.36
CA PRO A 282 13.49 -1.08 -15.46
C PRO A 282 12.23 -1.86 -15.05
N GLY A 283 11.06 -1.29 -15.28
CA GLY A 283 9.75 -1.83 -14.92
C GLY A 283 9.51 -3.30 -15.30
N LEU A 284 10.30 -3.81 -16.24
CA LEU A 284 10.37 -5.20 -16.64
C LEU A 284 10.56 -6.17 -15.47
N GLY A 285 11.39 -5.83 -14.46
CA GLY A 285 11.62 -6.70 -13.31
C GLY A 285 10.36 -6.91 -12.46
N MET A 286 9.60 -5.86 -12.17
CA MET A 286 8.34 -5.96 -11.41
C MET A 286 7.27 -6.70 -12.22
N GLN A 287 7.11 -6.38 -13.51
CA GLN A 287 6.15 -7.03 -14.38
C GLN A 287 6.41 -8.55 -14.49
N ARG A 288 7.66 -8.96 -14.67
CA ARG A 288 8.04 -10.38 -14.70
C ARG A 288 7.64 -11.09 -13.40
N ARG A 289 7.88 -10.48 -12.24
CA ARG A 289 7.44 -10.99 -10.94
C ARG A 289 5.91 -11.07 -10.83
N ASN A 290 5.22 -10.05 -11.32
CA ASN A 290 3.76 -10.01 -11.35
C ASN A 290 3.18 -11.17 -12.16
N VAL A 291 3.70 -11.42 -13.37
CA VAL A 291 3.28 -12.54 -14.21
C VAL A 291 3.60 -13.87 -13.53
N SER A 292 4.81 -14.03 -12.97
CA SER A 292 5.21 -15.25 -12.25
C SER A 292 4.26 -15.56 -11.10
N ARG A 293 3.94 -14.54 -10.27
CA ARG A 293 3.03 -14.67 -9.13
C ARG A 293 1.61 -15.04 -9.57
N LEU A 294 1.07 -14.34 -10.57
CA LEU A 294 -0.25 -14.66 -11.13
C LEU A 294 -0.32 -16.10 -11.66
N TYR A 295 0.70 -16.51 -12.41
CA TYR A 295 0.77 -17.87 -12.96
C TYR A 295 0.71 -18.92 -11.85
N GLU A 296 1.53 -18.77 -10.79
CA GLU A 296 1.56 -19.69 -9.66
C GLU A 296 0.23 -19.75 -8.90
N MET A 297 -0.37 -18.61 -8.65
CA MET A 297 -1.65 -18.50 -7.94
C MET A 297 -2.78 -19.18 -8.74
N LEU A 298 -2.91 -18.85 -10.03
CA LEU A 298 -3.97 -19.36 -10.88
C LEU A 298 -3.80 -20.85 -11.17
N LEU A 299 -2.56 -21.35 -11.26
CA LEU A 299 -2.29 -22.78 -11.43
C LEU A 299 -2.70 -23.58 -10.18
N LYS A 300 -2.46 -23.04 -8.97
CA LYS A 300 -2.89 -23.66 -7.71
C LYS A 300 -4.41 -23.76 -7.61
N GLN A 301 -5.12 -22.70 -8.01
CA GLN A 301 -6.59 -22.67 -8.01
C GLN A 301 -7.20 -23.64 -9.03
N GLY A 302 -6.61 -23.77 -10.23
CA GLY A 302 -7.06 -24.72 -11.26
C GLY A 302 -6.87 -26.20 -10.88
N LYS A 303 -6.08 -26.51 -9.87
CA LYS A 303 -5.92 -27.87 -9.32
C LYS A 303 -6.94 -28.21 -8.22
N GLN A 304 -7.76 -27.25 -7.79
CA GLN A 304 -8.80 -27.42 -6.75
C GLN A 304 -10.20 -27.58 -7.36
N ILE A 305 -10.31 -27.57 -8.69
CA ILE A 305 -11.52 -27.85 -9.47
C ILE A 305 -11.31 -29.16 -10.22
#